data_bf29506cf3300afcdf987e8a41de0291
#
_entry.id   bf29506cf3300afcdf987e8a41de0291
#
_cell.length_a   1.000
_cell.length_b   1.000
_cell.length_c   1.000
_cell.angle_alpha   90.00
_cell.angle_beta   90.00
_cell.angle_gamma   90.00
#
_symmetry.space_group_name_H-M   'P 1'
#
loop_
_entity.id
_entity.type
_entity.pdbx_description
1 polymer ?
#
loop_
_entity_poly.entity_id
_entity_poly.type
_entity_poly.pdbx_seq_one_letter_code
_entity_poly.pdbx_strand_id
1 'polypeptide(L)'
;MGYKVAVVGATGNVGREMLDILAERNFPADEVVAVASRRSQGVECSFGDKTLKVKALDHFDFSDVDICLMSAGGAVSKEWSPKIAAQGAVVIDNSSAWRMDPDVPLIVPEVNADAVAGFTKKNIIANPNCSTAQLVVALKPLHDKAKIKRVVVATYQSVSGAGKDAMDELFSQSKAVFTLDEVEAKKFSKRIAFNVIPHIDVFMDDGYTKEEWKMVVETKKILDPKIKLSATCVRVPVFVGHSEAVNIEFENPITADEARDILRNAPGCLVIDKREDGGYVTPYECVGEDATYISRIREDGTIENGLQMWVVSDNLRKGAALNAVQIAECLVNRKLIQAKRRAA
;
A
#
# COMPACT_ATOMS: atom_id res chain seq x y z
N MET A 1 -5.53 18.12 -23.27
CA MET A 1 -4.24 17.42 -23.40
C MET A 1 -4.08 16.65 -22.11
N GLY A 2 -4.06 15.32 -22.19
CA GLY A 2 -3.92 14.44 -21.03
C GLY A 2 -2.44 14.17 -20.71
N TYR A 3 -2.22 13.45 -19.64
CA TYR A 3 -0.87 13.14 -19.13
C TYR A 3 -0.29 11.91 -19.84
N LYS A 4 1.05 11.82 -19.89
CA LYS A 4 1.76 10.58 -20.21
C LYS A 4 2.24 9.94 -18.92
N VAL A 5 1.79 8.71 -18.68
CA VAL A 5 2.07 7.95 -17.47
C VAL A 5 2.95 6.74 -17.83
N ALA A 6 4.08 6.58 -17.14
CA ALA A 6 4.89 5.37 -17.23
C ALA A 6 4.72 4.52 -15.97
N VAL A 7 4.46 3.22 -16.14
CA VAL A 7 4.41 2.25 -15.04
C VAL A 7 5.68 1.41 -15.12
N VAL A 8 6.60 1.62 -14.18
CA VAL A 8 7.87 0.88 -14.09
C VAL A 8 7.72 -0.30 -13.14
N GLY A 9 8.06 -1.50 -13.61
CA GLY A 9 7.73 -2.76 -12.95
C GLY A 9 6.36 -3.31 -13.35
N ALA A 10 5.88 -2.94 -14.54
CA ALA A 10 4.55 -3.25 -15.07
C ALA A 10 4.21 -4.75 -15.14
N THR A 11 5.17 -5.65 -15.14
CA THR A 11 4.96 -7.10 -15.17
C THR A 11 4.76 -7.74 -13.80
N GLY A 12 5.04 -7.00 -12.71
CA GLY A 12 4.82 -7.46 -11.33
C GLY A 12 3.34 -7.32 -10.91
N ASN A 13 2.95 -7.94 -9.78
CA ASN A 13 1.57 -7.90 -9.29
C ASN A 13 1.07 -6.46 -9.13
N VAL A 14 1.81 -5.62 -8.42
CA VAL A 14 1.43 -4.21 -8.18
C VAL A 14 1.46 -3.38 -9.46
N GLY A 15 2.43 -3.62 -10.37
CA GLY A 15 2.51 -2.89 -11.64
C GLY A 15 1.32 -3.19 -12.56
N ARG A 16 0.85 -4.44 -12.62
CA ARG A 16 -0.37 -4.83 -13.32
C ARG A 16 -1.59 -4.16 -12.72
N GLU A 17 -1.72 -4.22 -11.40
CA GLU A 17 -2.81 -3.57 -10.67
C GLU A 17 -2.82 -2.05 -10.90
N MET A 18 -1.64 -1.39 -11.00
CA MET A 18 -1.57 0.04 -11.36
C MET A 18 -2.15 0.31 -12.76
N LEU A 19 -1.87 -0.56 -13.73
CA LEU A 19 -2.43 -0.43 -15.09
C LEU A 19 -3.95 -0.60 -15.06
N ASP A 20 -4.44 -1.60 -14.36
CA ASP A 20 -5.87 -1.90 -14.26
C ASP A 20 -6.61 -0.73 -13.56
N ILE A 21 -6.10 -0.23 -12.44
CA ILE A 21 -6.69 0.90 -11.68
C ILE A 21 -6.67 2.21 -12.49
N LEU A 22 -5.59 2.51 -13.22
CA LEU A 22 -5.55 3.68 -14.11
C LEU A 22 -6.68 3.64 -15.14
N ALA A 23 -6.97 2.46 -15.70
CA ALA A 23 -8.04 2.25 -16.65
C ALA A 23 -9.43 2.33 -15.99
N GLU A 24 -9.65 1.61 -14.89
CA GLU A 24 -10.91 1.59 -14.13
C GLU A 24 -11.34 2.99 -13.67
N ARG A 25 -10.37 3.79 -13.21
CA ARG A 25 -10.62 5.15 -12.71
C ARG A 25 -10.65 6.22 -13.80
N ASN A 26 -10.50 5.83 -15.06
CA ASN A 26 -10.44 6.76 -16.20
C ASN A 26 -9.43 7.90 -15.93
N PHE A 27 -8.24 7.54 -15.45
CA PHE A 27 -7.19 8.54 -15.20
C PHE A 27 -6.94 9.37 -16.48
N PRO A 28 -6.80 10.70 -16.41
CA PRO A 28 -6.72 11.57 -17.60
C PRO A 28 -5.36 11.46 -18.32
N ALA A 29 -5.02 10.24 -18.77
CA ALA A 29 -3.83 9.95 -19.53
C ALA A 29 -4.13 9.86 -21.03
N ASP A 30 -3.39 10.62 -21.86
CA ASP A 30 -3.40 10.45 -23.31
C ASP A 30 -2.59 9.20 -23.71
N GLU A 31 -1.53 8.89 -22.96
CA GLU A 31 -0.65 7.74 -23.18
C GLU A 31 -0.26 7.08 -21.86
N VAL A 32 -0.35 5.75 -21.81
CA VAL A 32 0.18 4.92 -20.73
C VAL A 32 1.22 3.97 -21.30
N VAL A 33 2.40 3.87 -20.65
CA VAL A 33 3.52 3.05 -21.11
C VAL A 33 3.90 2.06 -20.02
N ALA A 34 3.95 0.77 -20.41
CA ALA A 34 4.45 -0.29 -19.55
C ALA A 34 5.98 -0.41 -19.70
N VAL A 35 6.71 -0.32 -18.58
CA VAL A 35 8.18 -0.38 -18.55
C VAL A 35 8.61 -1.44 -17.53
N ALA A 36 9.60 -2.26 -17.87
CA ALA A 36 10.20 -3.24 -16.96
C ALA A 36 11.65 -3.57 -17.34
N SER A 37 12.25 -4.57 -16.71
CA SER A 37 13.61 -5.01 -17.06
C SER A 37 13.69 -5.55 -18.49
N ARG A 38 14.89 -5.61 -19.06
CA ARG A 38 15.15 -6.21 -20.40
C ARG A 38 14.55 -7.62 -20.55
N ARG A 39 14.55 -8.41 -19.48
CA ARG A 39 13.99 -9.78 -19.52
C ARG A 39 12.49 -9.80 -19.82
N SER A 40 11.80 -8.72 -19.51
CA SER A 40 10.36 -8.57 -19.75
C SER A 40 10.04 -7.76 -21.01
N GLN A 41 11.05 -7.34 -21.79
CA GLN A 41 10.82 -6.56 -23.01
C GLN A 41 9.95 -7.33 -24.00
N GLY A 42 8.92 -6.69 -24.54
CA GLY A 42 7.97 -7.28 -25.47
C GLY A 42 6.87 -8.12 -24.83
N VAL A 43 6.92 -8.39 -23.52
CA VAL A 43 5.80 -9.00 -22.79
C VAL A 43 4.59 -8.07 -22.89
N GLU A 44 3.40 -8.65 -23.01
CA GLU A 44 2.14 -7.92 -23.10
C GLU A 44 1.52 -7.75 -21.73
N CYS A 45 1.03 -6.54 -21.45
CA CYS A 45 0.27 -6.19 -20.27
C CYS A 45 -1.07 -5.56 -20.68
N SER A 46 -2.15 -5.91 -20.00
CA SER A 46 -3.48 -5.31 -20.22
C SER A 46 -3.53 -3.88 -19.67
N PHE A 47 -4.28 -3.02 -20.34
CA PHE A 47 -4.66 -1.69 -19.87
C PHE A 47 -6.08 -1.40 -20.37
N GLY A 48 -7.07 -1.70 -19.56
CA GLY A 48 -8.47 -1.73 -20.00
C GLY A 48 -8.62 -2.65 -21.21
N ASP A 49 -9.22 -2.14 -22.29
CA ASP A 49 -9.42 -2.88 -23.55
C ASP A 49 -8.17 -2.91 -24.46
N LYS A 50 -7.07 -2.31 -24.01
CA LYS A 50 -5.83 -2.20 -24.79
C LYS A 50 -4.77 -3.16 -24.26
N THR A 51 -3.85 -3.54 -25.15
CA THR A 51 -2.65 -4.31 -24.83
C THR A 51 -1.42 -3.43 -25.00
N LEU A 52 -0.59 -3.33 -23.96
CA LEU A 52 0.65 -2.57 -23.96
C LEU A 52 1.82 -3.54 -24.09
N LYS A 53 2.77 -3.25 -24.98
CA LYS A 53 4.06 -3.97 -25.05
C LYS A 53 5.06 -3.33 -24.10
N VAL A 54 5.63 -4.13 -23.21
CA VAL A 54 6.61 -3.68 -22.22
C VAL A 54 7.88 -3.18 -22.90
N LYS A 55 8.31 -1.98 -22.54
CA LYS A 55 9.59 -1.38 -22.96
C LYS A 55 10.68 -1.65 -21.90
N ALA A 56 11.93 -1.76 -22.34
CA ALA A 56 13.07 -1.96 -21.44
C ALA A 56 13.44 -0.65 -20.72
N LEU A 57 13.54 -0.69 -19.39
CA LEU A 57 13.82 0.47 -18.53
C LEU A 57 15.11 1.21 -18.92
N ASP A 58 16.17 0.47 -19.22
CA ASP A 58 17.50 0.98 -19.51
C ASP A 58 17.64 1.68 -20.89
N HIS A 59 16.62 1.58 -21.74
CA HIS A 59 16.56 2.22 -23.06
C HIS A 59 15.37 3.18 -23.21
N PHE A 60 14.54 3.32 -22.17
CA PHE A 60 13.35 4.15 -22.25
C PHE A 60 13.67 5.60 -21.89
N ASP A 61 13.28 6.51 -22.77
CA ASP A 61 13.41 7.95 -22.55
C ASP A 61 12.18 8.46 -21.77
N PHE A 62 12.41 9.06 -20.61
CA PHE A 62 11.37 9.63 -19.74
C PHE A 62 11.17 11.13 -19.93
N SER A 63 11.86 11.76 -20.89
CA SER A 63 11.82 13.24 -21.07
C SER A 63 10.42 13.78 -21.35
N ASP A 64 9.55 13.00 -22.01
CA ASP A 64 8.16 13.34 -22.32
C ASP A 64 7.13 12.75 -21.35
N VAL A 65 7.58 12.01 -20.34
CA VAL A 65 6.73 11.43 -19.29
C VAL A 65 6.42 12.50 -18.23
N ASP A 66 5.14 12.59 -17.84
CA ASP A 66 4.68 13.50 -16.79
C ASP A 66 4.73 12.86 -15.41
N ILE A 67 4.24 11.61 -15.33
CA ILE A 67 4.13 10.84 -14.09
C ILE A 67 4.74 9.46 -14.29
N CYS A 68 5.57 9.03 -13.36
CA CYS A 68 6.13 7.70 -13.30
C CYS A 68 5.66 6.97 -12.04
N LEU A 69 4.88 5.90 -12.19
CA LEU A 69 4.53 4.99 -11.11
C LEU A 69 5.63 3.92 -11.00
N MET A 70 6.44 3.98 -9.94
CA MET A 70 7.60 3.13 -9.75
C MET A 70 7.28 1.94 -8.83
N SER A 71 7.29 0.73 -9.37
CA SER A 71 7.06 -0.52 -8.63
C SER A 71 8.07 -1.63 -8.97
N ALA A 72 9.34 -1.27 -9.11
CA ALA A 72 10.42 -2.19 -9.50
C ALA A 72 11.34 -2.60 -8.33
N GLY A 73 10.95 -2.31 -7.09
CA GLY A 73 11.73 -2.59 -5.87
C GLY A 73 12.76 -1.54 -5.51
N GLY A 74 13.23 -1.57 -4.26
CA GLY A 74 14.02 -0.49 -3.67
C GLY A 74 15.38 -0.24 -4.34
N ALA A 75 16.08 -1.27 -4.78
CA ALA A 75 17.37 -1.12 -5.46
C ALA A 75 17.22 -0.38 -6.80
N VAL A 76 16.24 -0.79 -7.61
CA VAL A 76 15.92 -0.14 -8.90
C VAL A 76 15.44 1.29 -8.66
N SER A 77 14.58 1.50 -7.66
CA SER A 77 14.08 2.83 -7.35
C SER A 77 15.19 3.79 -6.91
N LYS A 78 16.11 3.36 -6.06
CA LYS A 78 17.27 4.19 -5.65
C LYS A 78 18.11 4.65 -6.84
N GLU A 79 18.29 3.78 -7.83
CA GLU A 79 19.06 4.08 -9.02
C GLU A 79 18.30 4.95 -10.02
N TRP A 80 17.03 4.59 -10.29
CA TRP A 80 16.29 5.15 -11.43
C TRP A 80 15.39 6.32 -11.08
N SER A 81 14.81 6.37 -9.87
CA SER A 81 13.90 7.47 -9.54
C SER A 81 14.55 8.85 -9.65
N PRO A 82 15.82 9.08 -9.21
CA PRO A 82 16.47 10.36 -9.41
C PRO A 82 16.75 10.67 -10.90
N LYS A 83 17.10 9.66 -11.71
CA LYS A 83 17.35 9.82 -13.14
C LYS A 83 16.08 10.20 -13.90
N ILE A 84 14.95 9.61 -13.53
CA ILE A 84 13.62 9.89 -14.10
C ILE A 84 13.16 11.28 -13.67
N ALA A 85 13.30 11.61 -12.38
CA ALA A 85 12.98 12.92 -11.84
C ALA A 85 13.80 14.05 -12.49
N ALA A 86 15.07 13.81 -12.77
CA ALA A 86 15.93 14.76 -13.47
C ALA A 86 15.48 15.03 -14.93
N GLN A 87 14.74 14.13 -15.55
CA GLN A 87 14.10 14.31 -16.86
C GLN A 87 12.75 15.04 -16.76
N GLY A 88 12.37 15.45 -15.54
CA GLY A 88 11.18 16.28 -15.28
C GLY A 88 9.88 15.49 -15.10
N ALA A 89 9.92 14.17 -14.97
CA ALA A 89 8.75 13.39 -14.54
C ALA A 89 8.63 13.42 -13.01
N VAL A 90 7.39 13.39 -12.50
CA VAL A 90 7.14 13.16 -11.07
C VAL A 90 7.09 11.65 -10.83
N VAL A 91 7.96 11.17 -9.95
CA VAL A 91 8.02 9.74 -9.59
C VAL A 91 7.19 9.50 -8.33
N ILE A 92 6.24 8.56 -8.41
CA ILE A 92 5.51 8.04 -7.26
C ILE A 92 6.06 6.63 -6.97
N ASP A 93 6.86 6.53 -5.91
CA ASP A 93 7.62 5.32 -5.60
C ASP A 93 6.92 4.43 -4.59
N ASN A 94 6.65 3.19 -4.98
CA ASN A 94 6.01 2.19 -4.13
C ASN A 94 7.00 1.42 -3.25
N SER A 95 8.29 1.60 -3.42
CA SER A 95 9.31 0.93 -2.60
C SER A 95 9.55 1.64 -1.27
N SER A 96 10.36 1.03 -0.41
CA SER A 96 10.78 1.66 0.85
C SER A 96 11.96 2.63 0.69
N ALA A 97 12.45 2.86 -0.52
CA ALA A 97 13.70 3.58 -0.78
C ALA A 97 13.70 5.03 -0.28
N TRP A 98 12.58 5.71 -0.41
CA TRP A 98 12.44 7.15 -0.20
C TRP A 98 11.54 7.53 0.98
N ARG A 99 10.85 6.58 1.60
CA ARG A 99 9.83 6.85 2.62
C ARG A 99 10.33 7.68 3.78
N MET A 100 11.58 7.45 4.22
CA MET A 100 12.17 8.17 5.36
C MET A 100 13.10 9.32 4.94
N ASP A 101 13.21 9.61 3.65
CA ASP A 101 13.93 10.80 3.18
C ASP A 101 13.15 12.07 3.59
N PRO A 102 13.78 13.05 4.28
CA PRO A 102 13.09 14.25 4.77
C PRO A 102 12.57 15.17 3.66
N ASP A 103 13.16 15.09 2.46
CA ASP A 103 12.77 15.90 1.30
C ASP A 103 11.77 15.20 0.37
N VAL A 104 11.35 13.97 0.72
CA VAL A 104 10.36 13.19 -0.02
C VAL A 104 9.09 13.06 0.82
N PRO A 105 7.94 13.58 0.37
CA PRO A 105 6.68 13.41 1.08
C PRO A 105 6.21 11.95 1.01
N LEU A 106 5.70 11.46 2.14
CA LEU A 106 5.10 10.13 2.29
C LEU A 106 3.59 10.30 2.40
N ILE A 107 2.84 9.81 1.40
CA ILE A 107 1.47 10.27 1.18
C ILE A 107 0.46 9.13 1.24
N VAL A 108 -0.60 9.35 2.01
CA VAL A 108 -1.89 8.66 1.94
C VAL A 108 -2.96 9.72 1.71
N PRO A 109 -3.58 9.79 0.54
CA PRO A 109 -4.46 10.90 0.17
C PRO A 109 -5.59 11.18 1.15
N GLU A 110 -6.18 10.18 1.77
CA GLU A 110 -7.23 10.33 2.77
C GLU A 110 -6.74 10.93 4.10
N VAL A 111 -5.41 10.98 4.31
CA VAL A 111 -4.81 11.38 5.60
C VAL A 111 -4.08 12.71 5.50
N ASN A 112 -3.19 12.84 4.52
CA ASN A 112 -2.26 13.98 4.42
C ASN A 112 -2.07 14.50 2.99
N ALA A 113 -3.12 14.54 2.18
CA ALA A 113 -3.07 14.99 0.78
C ALA A 113 -2.38 16.35 0.59
N ASP A 114 -2.43 17.25 1.57
CA ASP A 114 -1.79 18.58 1.46
C ASP A 114 -0.26 18.50 1.41
N ALA A 115 0.32 17.48 2.03
CA ALA A 115 1.76 17.26 2.03
C ALA A 115 2.32 16.89 0.64
N VAL A 116 1.46 16.50 -0.31
CA VAL A 116 1.88 16.16 -1.68
C VAL A 116 2.65 17.31 -2.35
N ALA A 117 2.32 18.56 -2.04
CA ALA A 117 3.00 19.74 -2.60
C ALA A 117 4.52 19.78 -2.32
N GLY A 118 4.98 19.05 -1.31
CA GLY A 118 6.41 18.93 -0.98
C GLY A 118 7.24 18.14 -2.01
N PHE A 119 6.63 17.54 -3.01
CA PHE A 119 7.31 16.72 -4.03
C PHE A 119 8.37 17.53 -4.83
N THR A 120 8.20 18.84 -4.96
CA THR A 120 9.03 19.72 -5.80
C THR A 120 10.51 19.73 -5.42
N LYS A 121 10.86 19.29 -4.22
CA LYS A 121 12.27 19.22 -3.79
C LYS A 121 13.09 18.19 -4.57
N LYS A 122 12.48 17.02 -4.87
CA LYS A 122 13.16 15.90 -5.57
C LYS A 122 12.39 15.35 -6.76
N ASN A 123 11.19 15.85 -7.05
CA ASN A 123 10.22 15.26 -7.98
C ASN A 123 9.93 13.79 -7.67
N ILE A 124 10.01 13.41 -6.40
CA ILE A 124 9.71 12.06 -5.90
C ILE A 124 8.69 12.17 -4.78
N ILE A 125 7.70 11.27 -4.79
CA ILE A 125 6.71 11.06 -3.74
C ILE A 125 6.79 9.61 -3.32
N ALA A 126 6.82 9.33 -2.03
CA ALA A 126 6.82 7.97 -1.52
C ALA A 126 5.40 7.48 -1.21
N ASN A 127 5.12 6.25 -1.63
CA ASN A 127 3.95 5.48 -1.26
C ASN A 127 4.29 4.63 -0.02
N PRO A 128 3.46 4.58 1.04
CA PRO A 128 3.79 3.90 2.29
C PRO A 128 3.80 2.37 2.17
N ASN A 129 4.17 1.73 3.25
CA ASN A 129 3.99 0.30 3.46
C ASN A 129 2.50 -0.07 3.40
N CYS A 130 2.18 -1.25 2.87
CA CYS A 130 0.81 -1.69 2.65
C CYS A 130 -0.03 -1.75 3.93
N SER A 131 0.54 -2.27 5.04
CA SER A 131 -0.15 -2.29 6.33
C SER A 131 -0.27 -0.87 6.91
N THR A 132 0.77 -0.03 6.78
CA THR A 132 0.68 1.37 7.22
C THR A 132 -0.42 2.15 6.49
N ALA A 133 -0.57 1.94 5.17
CA ALA A 133 -1.57 2.66 4.38
C ALA A 133 -3.00 2.45 4.91
N GLN A 134 -3.42 1.20 5.08
CA GLN A 134 -4.76 0.88 5.60
C GLN A 134 -4.93 1.32 7.07
N LEU A 135 -3.89 1.15 7.89
CA LEU A 135 -3.92 1.54 9.30
C LEU A 135 -4.19 3.04 9.45
N VAL A 136 -3.42 3.90 8.78
CA VAL A 136 -3.55 5.35 8.95
C VAL A 136 -4.86 5.90 8.38
N VAL A 137 -5.47 5.26 7.37
CA VAL A 137 -6.81 5.59 6.87
C VAL A 137 -7.85 5.41 7.98
N ALA A 138 -7.80 4.29 8.70
CA ALA A 138 -8.70 4.02 9.81
C ALA A 138 -8.40 4.91 11.05
N LEU A 139 -7.12 5.22 11.32
CA LEU A 139 -6.71 6.00 12.47
C LEU A 139 -7.02 7.50 12.34
N LYS A 140 -6.87 8.08 11.13
CA LYS A 140 -6.97 9.53 10.90
C LYS A 140 -8.25 10.17 11.45
N PRO A 141 -9.46 9.71 11.09
CA PRO A 141 -10.69 10.33 11.57
C PRO A 141 -10.86 10.21 13.09
N LEU A 142 -10.40 9.12 13.69
CA LEU A 142 -10.43 8.93 15.13
C LEU A 142 -9.40 9.82 15.84
N HIS A 143 -8.20 9.98 15.25
CA HIS A 143 -7.17 10.87 15.77
C HIS A 143 -7.62 12.34 15.75
N ASP A 144 -8.30 12.77 14.71
CA ASP A 144 -8.84 14.13 14.62
C ASP A 144 -9.86 14.41 15.72
N LYS A 145 -10.66 13.42 16.07
CA LYS A 145 -11.71 13.55 17.10
C LYS A 145 -11.16 13.46 18.53
N ALA A 146 -10.38 12.44 18.84
CA ALA A 146 -10.06 12.07 20.22
C ALA A 146 -8.57 12.08 20.56
N LYS A 147 -7.68 12.34 19.59
CA LYS A 147 -6.21 12.32 19.73
C LYS A 147 -5.67 10.97 20.21
N ILE A 148 -5.06 10.26 19.30
CA ILE A 148 -4.45 8.96 19.60
C ILE A 148 -3.16 9.18 20.39
N LYS A 149 -3.05 8.52 21.51
CA LYS A 149 -1.88 8.48 22.39
C LYS A 149 -0.99 7.25 22.08
N ARG A 150 -1.64 6.08 21.92
CA ARG A 150 -0.94 4.80 21.71
C ARG A 150 -1.75 3.87 20.78
N VAL A 151 -1.02 3.12 19.96
CA VAL A 151 -1.58 2.05 19.13
C VAL A 151 -0.78 0.77 19.36
N VAL A 152 -1.47 -0.34 19.56
CA VAL A 152 -0.90 -1.69 19.46
C VAL A 152 -1.58 -2.40 18.31
N VAL A 153 -0.81 -2.92 17.38
CA VAL A 153 -1.34 -3.58 16.19
C VAL A 153 -0.67 -4.93 15.97
N ALA A 154 -1.49 -5.96 15.76
CA ALA A 154 -1.03 -7.23 15.21
C ALA A 154 -1.56 -7.36 13.79
N THR A 155 -0.66 -7.54 12.82
CA THR A 155 -1.04 -7.70 11.43
C THR A 155 -1.12 -9.16 11.03
N TYR A 156 -2.02 -9.48 10.10
CA TYR A 156 -2.18 -10.77 9.45
C TYR A 156 -2.02 -10.54 7.95
N GLN A 157 -0.76 -10.63 7.48
CA GLN A 157 -0.41 -10.20 6.13
C GLN A 157 -0.38 -11.36 5.14
N SER A 158 -1.10 -11.20 4.04
CA SER A 158 -1.15 -12.14 2.93
C SER A 158 0.19 -12.27 2.21
N VAL A 159 0.39 -13.38 1.51
CA VAL A 159 1.65 -13.69 0.80
C VAL A 159 1.91 -12.80 -0.42
N SER A 160 0.87 -12.20 -1.03
CA SER A 160 1.02 -11.30 -2.19
C SER A 160 1.92 -10.10 -1.92
N GLY A 161 2.01 -9.65 -0.65
CA GLY A 161 2.93 -8.59 -0.24
C GLY A 161 4.41 -8.94 -0.41
N ALA A 162 4.75 -10.24 -0.51
CA ALA A 162 6.08 -10.74 -0.81
C ALA A 162 6.29 -11.08 -2.31
N GLY A 163 5.30 -10.77 -3.16
CA GLY A 163 5.35 -10.93 -4.60
C GLY A 163 4.82 -12.27 -5.12
N LYS A 164 4.90 -12.43 -6.45
CA LYS A 164 4.34 -13.60 -7.15
C LYS A 164 4.93 -14.92 -6.64
N ASP A 165 6.25 -14.99 -6.46
CA ASP A 165 6.93 -16.22 -6.02
C ASP A 165 6.40 -16.72 -4.66
N ALA A 166 6.01 -15.80 -3.77
CA ALA A 166 5.42 -16.13 -2.48
C ALA A 166 4.01 -16.71 -2.62
N MET A 167 3.23 -16.20 -3.58
CA MET A 167 1.91 -16.75 -3.90
C MET A 167 2.04 -18.15 -4.52
N ASP A 168 2.98 -18.33 -5.45
CA ASP A 168 3.27 -19.61 -6.08
C ASP A 168 3.76 -20.63 -5.03
N GLU A 169 4.55 -20.21 -4.04
CA GLU A 169 5.01 -21.06 -2.94
C GLU A 169 3.83 -21.51 -2.05
N LEU A 170 2.95 -20.60 -1.64
CA LEU A 170 1.75 -20.98 -0.87
C LEU A 170 0.89 -21.98 -1.63
N PHE A 171 0.66 -21.75 -2.92
CA PHE A 171 -0.11 -22.65 -3.77
C PHE A 171 0.54 -24.04 -3.85
N SER A 172 1.84 -24.08 -4.16
CA SER A 172 2.59 -25.33 -4.31
C SER A 172 2.66 -26.12 -2.99
N GLN A 173 2.93 -25.45 -1.88
CA GLN A 173 2.96 -26.07 -0.55
C GLN A 173 1.57 -26.61 -0.15
N SER A 174 0.49 -25.85 -0.44
CA SER A 174 -0.88 -26.30 -0.15
C SER A 174 -1.21 -27.58 -0.93
N LYS A 175 -0.85 -27.62 -2.22
CA LYS A 175 -1.02 -28.81 -3.05
C LYS A 175 -0.22 -29.99 -2.49
N ALA A 176 1.05 -29.79 -2.16
CA ALA A 176 1.95 -30.84 -1.66
C ALA A 176 1.42 -31.49 -0.36
N VAL A 177 0.81 -30.70 0.54
CA VAL A 177 0.18 -31.25 1.75
C VAL A 177 -0.94 -32.23 1.43
N PHE A 178 -1.79 -31.96 0.43
CA PHE A 178 -2.90 -32.84 0.05
C PHE A 178 -2.46 -34.04 -0.80
N THR A 179 -1.35 -33.93 -1.52
CA THR A 179 -0.78 -35.03 -2.32
C THR A 179 0.25 -35.84 -1.55
N LEU A 180 0.51 -35.53 -0.28
CA LEU A 180 1.52 -36.15 0.59
C LEU A 180 2.95 -36.07 0.00
N ASP A 181 3.20 -35.01 -0.79
CA ASP A 181 4.52 -34.69 -1.32
C ASP A 181 5.36 -33.93 -0.28
N GLU A 182 6.66 -33.86 -0.52
CA GLU A 182 7.56 -33.07 0.31
C GLU A 182 7.25 -31.57 0.20
N VAL A 183 7.19 -30.91 1.35
CA VAL A 183 6.92 -29.47 1.44
C VAL A 183 8.22 -28.71 1.69
N GLU A 184 8.65 -27.93 0.71
CA GLU A 184 9.87 -27.12 0.78
C GLU A 184 9.56 -25.63 1.01
N ALA A 185 10.25 -24.98 1.95
CA ALA A 185 10.20 -23.53 2.14
C ALA A 185 11.36 -22.87 1.40
N LYS A 186 11.05 -22.00 0.41
CA LYS A 186 12.04 -21.32 -0.45
C LYS A 186 12.03 -19.80 -0.24
N LYS A 187 10.86 -19.21 -0.28
CA LYS A 187 10.66 -17.76 -0.14
C LYS A 187 10.50 -17.35 1.32
N PHE A 188 9.85 -18.19 2.10
CA PHE A 188 9.64 -17.97 3.53
C PHE A 188 10.65 -18.77 4.37
N SER A 189 10.89 -18.30 5.60
CA SER A 189 11.79 -18.98 6.55
C SER A 189 11.27 -20.33 7.05
N LYS A 190 9.96 -20.56 6.92
CA LYS A 190 9.25 -21.77 7.32
C LYS A 190 8.11 -22.03 6.33
N ARG A 191 7.55 -23.26 6.35
CA ARG A 191 6.32 -23.58 5.61
C ARG A 191 5.23 -22.56 5.94
N ILE A 192 4.65 -21.95 4.90
CA ILE A 192 3.53 -21.00 5.04
C ILE A 192 2.18 -21.69 4.92
N ALA A 193 2.05 -22.73 4.10
CA ALA A 193 0.79 -23.45 3.96
C ALA A 193 0.32 -24.02 5.31
N PHE A 194 -0.90 -23.63 5.72
CA PHE A 194 -1.54 -24.02 7.00
C PHE A 194 -0.72 -23.60 8.24
N ASN A 195 0.00 -22.48 8.17
CA ASN A 195 0.86 -21.98 9.23
C ASN A 195 0.82 -20.46 9.32
N VAL A 196 1.26 -19.90 10.45
CA VAL A 196 1.49 -18.48 10.66
C VAL A 196 2.96 -18.23 11.01
N ILE A 197 3.56 -17.19 10.41
CA ILE A 197 4.98 -16.89 10.60
C ILE A 197 5.10 -15.47 11.18
N PRO A 198 5.45 -15.31 12.47
CA PRO A 198 5.61 -14.00 13.11
C PRO A 198 6.97 -13.36 12.75
N HIS A 199 7.22 -13.26 11.46
CA HIS A 199 8.48 -12.73 10.93
C HIS A 199 8.27 -12.25 9.49
N ILE A 200 8.35 -10.94 9.27
CA ILE A 200 8.28 -10.32 7.95
C ILE A 200 9.44 -9.33 7.83
N ASP A 201 10.24 -9.45 6.74
CA ASP A 201 11.47 -8.69 6.51
C ASP A 201 12.60 -9.11 7.49
N VAL A 202 13.68 -8.37 7.56
CA VAL A 202 14.87 -8.70 8.39
C VAL A 202 14.68 -8.28 9.83
N PHE A 203 15.31 -9.00 10.76
CA PHE A 203 15.41 -8.57 12.17
C PHE A 203 16.35 -7.37 12.31
N MET A 204 16.00 -6.48 13.21
CA MET A 204 16.78 -5.36 13.66
C MET A 204 17.40 -5.66 15.03
N ASP A 205 18.38 -4.84 15.46
CA ASP A 205 19.15 -5.08 16.69
C ASP A 205 18.31 -5.03 17.96
N ASP A 206 17.16 -4.35 17.93
CA ASP A 206 16.22 -4.23 19.05
C ASP A 206 15.21 -5.40 19.15
N GLY A 207 15.31 -6.39 18.26
CA GLY A 207 14.44 -7.55 18.19
C GLY A 207 13.15 -7.36 17.37
N TYR A 208 12.86 -6.15 16.94
CA TYR A 208 11.80 -5.89 15.97
C TYR A 208 12.21 -6.32 14.57
N THR A 209 11.23 -6.57 13.69
CA THR A 209 11.51 -6.71 12.26
C THR A 209 11.44 -5.35 11.56
N LYS A 210 12.09 -5.25 10.41
CA LYS A 210 12.03 -4.02 9.61
C LYS A 210 10.60 -3.70 9.17
N GLU A 211 9.74 -4.70 8.99
CA GLU A 211 8.32 -4.47 8.67
C GLU A 211 7.60 -3.76 9.82
N GLU A 212 7.82 -4.19 11.06
CA GLU A 212 7.28 -3.56 12.27
C GLU A 212 7.81 -2.14 12.45
N TRP A 213 9.10 -1.94 12.22
CA TRP A 213 9.73 -0.63 12.24
C TRP A 213 9.08 0.34 11.22
N LYS A 214 8.80 -0.14 9.98
CA LYS A 214 8.12 0.68 8.96
C LYS A 214 6.77 1.19 9.48
N MET A 215 5.97 0.33 10.08
CA MET A 215 4.67 0.74 10.63
C MET A 215 4.81 1.86 11.67
N VAL A 216 5.82 1.77 12.53
CA VAL A 216 6.10 2.78 13.56
C VAL A 216 6.49 4.11 12.96
N VAL A 217 7.52 4.13 12.10
CA VAL A 217 8.09 5.39 11.60
C VAL A 217 7.24 6.05 10.53
N GLU A 218 6.58 5.24 9.69
CA GLU A 218 5.72 5.74 8.64
C GLU A 218 4.42 6.33 9.21
N THR A 219 3.80 5.68 10.19
CA THR A 219 2.61 6.25 10.89
C THR A 219 2.93 7.59 11.52
N LYS A 220 4.10 7.73 12.16
CA LYS A 220 4.55 9.01 12.72
C LYS A 220 4.76 10.09 11.65
N LYS A 221 5.32 9.73 10.51
CA LYS A 221 5.57 10.68 9.40
C LYS A 221 4.28 11.11 8.71
N ILE A 222 3.32 10.19 8.56
CA ILE A 222 2.07 10.44 7.83
C ILE A 222 1.02 11.14 8.71
N LEU A 223 0.86 10.71 9.96
CA LEU A 223 -0.24 11.10 10.82
C LEU A 223 0.17 12.06 11.95
N ASP A 224 0.92 11.59 12.93
CA ASP A 224 1.39 12.41 14.04
C ASP A 224 2.64 11.80 14.68
N PRO A 225 3.77 12.55 14.81
CA PRO A 225 5.01 12.06 15.40
C PRO A 225 4.91 11.70 16.89
N LYS A 226 3.85 12.14 17.58
CA LYS A 226 3.64 11.87 19.00
C LYS A 226 3.01 10.50 19.27
N ILE A 227 2.40 9.88 18.27
CA ILE A 227 1.75 8.57 18.42
C ILE A 227 2.78 7.52 18.79
N LYS A 228 2.55 6.81 19.91
CA LYS A 228 3.31 5.64 20.32
C LYS A 228 2.70 4.41 19.65
N LEU A 229 3.46 3.72 18.82
CA LEU A 229 2.99 2.53 18.11
C LEU A 229 3.90 1.34 18.38
N SER A 230 3.30 0.19 18.65
CA SER A 230 3.96 -1.12 18.70
C SER A 230 3.25 -2.07 17.74
N ALA A 231 4.01 -2.74 16.88
CA ALA A 231 3.49 -3.66 15.87
C ALA A 231 4.06 -5.05 16.05
N THR A 232 3.25 -6.07 15.75
CA THR A 232 3.69 -7.45 15.53
C THR A 232 3.21 -7.87 14.15
N CYS A 233 4.13 -8.13 13.23
CA CYS A 233 3.79 -8.44 11.85
C CYS A 233 3.86 -9.94 11.58
N VAL A 234 2.73 -10.54 11.22
CA VAL A 234 2.57 -11.98 11.01
C VAL A 234 2.21 -12.27 9.56
N ARG A 235 2.95 -13.17 8.90
CA ARG A 235 2.59 -13.71 7.60
C ARG A 235 1.60 -14.86 7.78
N VAL A 236 0.49 -14.80 7.04
CA VAL A 236 -0.59 -15.80 7.08
C VAL A 236 -0.79 -16.46 5.71
N PRO A 237 -1.36 -17.68 5.65
CA PRO A 237 -1.57 -18.43 4.42
C PRO A 237 -2.81 -17.92 3.64
N VAL A 238 -2.83 -16.64 3.35
CA VAL A 238 -3.85 -15.92 2.58
C VAL A 238 -3.18 -15.35 1.34
N PHE A 239 -3.81 -15.46 0.18
CA PHE A 239 -3.20 -14.99 -1.07
C PHE A 239 -3.15 -13.48 -1.16
N VAL A 240 -4.27 -12.79 -0.97
CA VAL A 240 -4.41 -11.33 -1.07
C VAL A 240 -5.25 -10.81 0.10
N GLY A 241 -5.01 -9.57 0.50
CA GLY A 241 -5.70 -8.91 1.60
C GLY A 241 -4.93 -8.99 2.92
N HIS A 242 -4.65 -7.83 3.52
CA HIS A 242 -4.04 -7.73 4.86
C HIS A 242 -5.09 -7.39 5.89
N SER A 243 -5.01 -8.03 7.04
CA SER A 243 -5.86 -7.73 8.18
C SER A 243 -5.03 -7.25 9.36
N GLU A 244 -5.67 -6.48 10.24
CA GLU A 244 -5.04 -5.92 11.42
C GLU A 244 -5.99 -5.95 12.62
N ALA A 245 -5.52 -6.50 13.73
CA ALA A 245 -6.15 -6.32 15.03
C ALA A 245 -5.53 -5.10 15.69
N VAL A 246 -6.32 -4.04 15.85
CA VAL A 246 -5.84 -2.73 16.30
C VAL A 246 -6.44 -2.41 17.66
N ASN A 247 -5.57 -2.05 18.62
CA ASN A 247 -5.92 -1.53 19.92
C ASN A 247 -5.41 -0.09 20.03
N ILE A 248 -6.28 0.84 20.44
CA ILE A 248 -6.01 2.27 20.44
C ILE A 248 -6.33 2.85 21.79
N GLU A 249 -5.40 3.62 22.34
CA GLU A 249 -5.59 4.48 23.52
C GLU A 249 -5.66 5.94 23.08
N PHE A 250 -6.67 6.67 23.53
CA PHE A 250 -6.90 8.07 23.17
C PHE A 250 -6.62 9.01 24.36
N GLU A 251 -6.34 10.28 24.06
CA GLU A 251 -6.25 11.34 25.07
C GLU A 251 -7.63 11.76 25.58
N ASN A 252 -8.62 11.77 24.69
CA ASN A 252 -9.98 12.17 25.01
C ASN A 252 -10.96 10.99 24.89
N PRO A 253 -12.06 11.00 25.67
CA PRO A 253 -13.06 9.95 25.59
C PRO A 253 -13.68 9.84 24.20
N ILE A 254 -13.92 8.62 23.76
CA ILE A 254 -14.65 8.27 22.55
C ILE A 254 -15.31 6.90 22.75
N THR A 255 -16.59 6.83 22.43
CA THR A 255 -17.34 5.56 22.51
C THR A 255 -17.19 4.75 21.21
N ALA A 256 -17.49 3.46 21.27
CA ALA A 256 -17.50 2.60 20.10
C ALA A 256 -18.55 3.03 19.06
N ASP A 257 -19.68 3.56 19.52
CA ASP A 257 -20.75 4.05 18.62
C ASP A 257 -20.34 5.35 17.93
N GLU A 258 -19.74 6.29 18.65
CA GLU A 258 -19.17 7.51 18.04
C GLU A 258 -18.07 7.17 17.02
N ALA A 259 -17.18 6.23 17.35
CA ALA A 259 -16.14 5.78 16.43
C ALA A 259 -16.73 5.16 15.16
N ARG A 260 -17.79 4.36 15.28
CA ARG A 260 -18.52 3.76 14.15
C ARG A 260 -19.11 4.82 13.23
N ASP A 261 -19.73 5.84 13.80
CA ASP A 261 -20.35 6.92 13.04
C ASP A 261 -19.31 7.81 12.35
N ILE A 262 -18.21 8.10 13.01
CA ILE A 262 -17.08 8.84 12.44
C ILE A 262 -16.50 8.07 11.25
N LEU A 263 -16.22 6.77 11.41
CA LEU A 263 -15.62 5.93 10.38
C LEU A 263 -16.53 5.69 9.18
N ARG A 264 -17.86 5.62 9.37
CA ARG A 264 -18.83 5.52 8.26
C ARG A 264 -18.82 6.73 7.34
N ASN A 265 -18.46 7.89 7.85
CA ASN A 265 -18.41 9.14 7.09
C ASN A 265 -16.97 9.50 6.64
N ALA A 266 -15.99 8.69 6.97
CA ALA A 266 -14.59 8.96 6.66
C ALA A 266 -14.19 8.53 5.25
N PRO A 267 -13.39 9.32 4.52
CA PRO A 267 -12.90 8.94 3.20
C PRO A 267 -12.12 7.64 3.24
N GLY A 268 -12.36 6.75 2.28
CA GLY A 268 -11.66 5.48 2.14
C GLY A 268 -12.06 4.39 3.15
N CYS A 269 -12.90 4.71 4.13
CA CYS A 269 -13.40 3.76 5.12
C CYS A 269 -14.77 3.18 4.73
N LEU A 270 -14.96 1.88 4.99
CA LEU A 270 -16.25 1.23 4.89
C LEU A 270 -16.48 0.37 6.13
N VAL A 271 -17.51 0.70 6.92
CA VAL A 271 -17.80 0.01 8.17
C VAL A 271 -18.84 -1.09 7.96
N ILE A 272 -18.42 -2.34 8.15
CA ILE A 272 -19.29 -3.52 8.24
C ILE A 272 -19.05 -4.14 9.60
N ASP A 273 -19.89 -3.78 10.57
CA ASP A 273 -19.73 -4.11 11.98
C ASP A 273 -21.07 -4.48 12.61
N LYS A 274 -21.51 -5.71 12.32
CA LYS A 274 -22.73 -6.27 12.90
C LYS A 274 -22.35 -7.31 13.96
N ARG A 275 -23.12 -7.36 15.06
CA ARG A 275 -22.92 -8.32 16.16
C ARG A 275 -23.66 -9.63 15.87
N GLU A 276 -23.38 -10.22 14.73
CA GLU A 276 -23.96 -11.47 14.24
C GLU A 276 -22.92 -12.32 13.53
N ASP A 277 -23.21 -13.58 13.27
CA ASP A 277 -22.32 -14.48 12.53
C ASP A 277 -22.08 -13.92 11.11
N GLY A 278 -20.81 -13.79 10.72
CA GLY A 278 -20.42 -13.21 9.43
C GLY A 278 -20.59 -11.68 9.33
N GLY A 279 -20.91 -10.97 10.42
CA GLY A 279 -21.12 -9.53 10.43
C GLY A 279 -19.84 -8.67 10.38
N TYR A 280 -18.77 -9.19 9.80
CA TYR A 280 -17.44 -8.57 9.66
C TYR A 280 -16.82 -8.94 8.30
N VAL A 281 -15.76 -8.26 7.92
CA VAL A 281 -15.05 -8.49 6.65
C VAL A 281 -13.74 -9.23 6.89
N THR A 282 -13.44 -10.21 6.05
CA THR A 282 -12.18 -10.95 6.03
C THR A 282 -11.36 -10.60 4.78
N PRO A 283 -10.09 -11.02 4.68
CA PRO A 283 -9.30 -10.77 3.46
C PRO A 283 -9.95 -11.29 2.18
N TYR A 284 -10.74 -12.36 2.27
CA TYR A 284 -11.36 -12.97 1.10
C TYR A 284 -12.36 -12.05 0.39
N GLU A 285 -13.17 -11.31 1.16
CA GLU A 285 -14.18 -10.40 0.61
C GLU A 285 -13.59 -9.08 0.13
N CYS A 286 -12.38 -8.69 0.58
CA CYS A 286 -11.80 -7.40 0.21
C CYS A 286 -10.95 -7.43 -1.07
N VAL A 287 -10.73 -8.60 -1.67
CA VAL A 287 -9.92 -8.71 -2.89
C VAL A 287 -10.59 -7.97 -4.04
N GLY A 288 -9.84 -7.07 -4.69
CA GLY A 288 -10.34 -6.24 -5.78
C GLY A 288 -11.11 -4.99 -5.34
N GLU A 289 -11.27 -4.77 -4.04
CA GLU A 289 -12.00 -3.63 -3.50
C GLU A 289 -11.06 -2.47 -3.10
N ASP A 290 -11.54 -1.23 -3.29
CA ASP A 290 -10.76 -0.02 -2.99
C ASP A 290 -10.80 0.40 -1.52
N ALA A 291 -11.82 -0.01 -0.79
CA ALA A 291 -12.08 0.44 0.56
C ALA A 291 -11.15 -0.20 1.60
N THR A 292 -10.90 0.54 2.66
CA THR A 292 -10.42 0.00 3.94
C THR A 292 -11.64 -0.37 4.78
N TYR A 293 -11.85 -1.67 4.98
CA TYR A 293 -12.98 -2.19 5.74
C TYR A 293 -12.68 -2.21 7.23
N ILE A 294 -13.65 -1.78 8.03
CA ILE A 294 -13.53 -1.73 9.48
C ILE A 294 -14.69 -2.49 10.12
N SER A 295 -14.34 -3.40 11.01
CA SER A 295 -15.26 -4.28 11.72
C SER A 295 -14.86 -4.40 13.19
N ARG A 296 -15.69 -5.06 13.99
CA ARG A 296 -15.38 -5.45 15.36
C ARG A 296 -14.99 -4.27 16.26
N ILE A 297 -15.60 -3.09 16.02
CA ILE A 297 -15.39 -1.88 16.81
C ILE A 297 -16.02 -2.07 18.20
N ARG A 298 -15.21 -1.95 19.24
CA ARG A 298 -15.62 -2.12 20.64
C ARG A 298 -14.71 -1.37 21.58
N GLU A 299 -15.21 -1.05 22.74
CA GLU A 299 -14.42 -0.46 23.81
C GLU A 299 -13.43 -1.47 24.40
N ASP A 300 -12.25 -0.99 24.78
CA ASP A 300 -11.28 -1.74 25.55
C ASP A 300 -11.37 -1.34 27.02
N GLY A 301 -12.05 -2.17 27.82
CA GLY A 301 -12.21 -1.91 29.26
C GLY A 301 -10.95 -2.10 30.10
N THR A 302 -9.80 -2.43 29.47
CA THR A 302 -8.52 -2.65 30.19
C THR A 302 -7.67 -1.38 30.27
N ILE A 303 -8.02 -0.35 29.49
CA ILE A 303 -7.33 0.95 29.46
C ILE A 303 -8.35 2.08 29.46
N GLU A 304 -7.94 3.27 29.92
CA GLU A 304 -8.75 4.47 29.82
C GLU A 304 -8.86 4.93 28.36
N ASN A 305 -10.08 5.31 27.93
CA ASN A 305 -10.35 5.78 26.57
C ASN A 305 -9.83 4.82 25.48
N GLY A 306 -10.05 3.52 25.66
CA GLY A 306 -9.57 2.47 24.76
C GLY A 306 -10.61 1.99 23.76
N LEU A 307 -10.17 1.78 22.51
CA LEU A 307 -10.96 1.09 21.48
C LEU A 307 -10.16 -0.06 20.86
N GLN A 308 -10.88 -1.06 20.39
CA GLN A 308 -10.37 -2.13 19.55
C GLN A 308 -11.16 -2.21 18.27
N MET A 309 -10.49 -2.55 17.17
CA MET A 309 -11.14 -2.76 15.87
C MET A 309 -10.36 -3.76 15.01
N TRP A 310 -11.04 -4.26 14.01
CA TRP A 310 -10.49 -5.10 12.96
C TRP A 310 -10.49 -4.32 11.65
N VAL A 311 -9.33 -4.20 11.01
CA VAL A 311 -9.13 -3.44 9.77
C VAL A 311 -8.66 -4.38 8.68
N VAL A 312 -9.28 -4.33 7.51
CA VAL A 312 -8.95 -5.20 6.37
C VAL A 312 -8.94 -4.38 5.09
N SER A 313 -7.96 -4.64 4.23
CA SER A 313 -7.89 -3.99 2.91
C SER A 313 -7.15 -4.88 1.91
N ASP A 314 -7.45 -4.70 0.62
CA ASP A 314 -6.62 -5.26 -0.44
C ASP A 314 -5.25 -4.58 -0.45
N ASN A 315 -4.22 -5.35 -0.10
CA ASN A 315 -2.84 -4.85 0.01
C ASN A 315 -2.20 -4.51 -1.33
N LEU A 316 -2.71 -5.02 -2.44
CA LEU A 316 -2.25 -4.67 -3.80
C LEU A 316 -2.93 -3.38 -4.27
N ARG A 317 -4.18 -3.12 -3.85
CA ARG A 317 -4.93 -1.91 -4.18
C ARG A 317 -4.62 -0.79 -3.19
N LYS A 318 -5.36 -0.64 -2.10
CA LYS A 318 -5.13 0.47 -1.14
C LYS A 318 -3.74 0.43 -0.51
N GLY A 319 -3.20 -0.74 -0.28
CA GLY A 319 -1.83 -0.90 0.24
C GLY A 319 -0.72 -0.52 -0.74
N ALA A 320 -1.00 -0.40 -2.05
CA ALA A 320 0.03 -0.20 -3.06
C ALA A 320 -0.47 0.59 -4.29
N ALA A 321 -1.05 -0.10 -5.28
CA ALA A 321 -1.36 0.44 -6.60
C ALA A 321 -2.40 1.56 -6.54
N LEU A 322 -3.51 1.35 -5.83
CA LEU A 322 -4.56 2.34 -5.70
C LEU A 322 -4.04 3.61 -5.01
N ASN A 323 -3.32 3.48 -3.90
CA ASN A 323 -2.78 4.63 -3.20
C ASN A 323 -1.82 5.45 -4.10
N ALA A 324 -1.00 4.76 -4.91
CA ALA A 324 -0.11 5.43 -5.87
C ALA A 324 -0.88 6.17 -6.97
N VAL A 325 -1.95 5.57 -7.52
CA VAL A 325 -2.82 6.24 -8.50
C VAL A 325 -3.58 7.41 -7.87
N GLN A 326 -4.10 7.27 -6.65
CA GLN A 326 -4.73 8.37 -5.91
C GLN A 326 -3.76 9.53 -5.63
N ILE A 327 -2.47 9.25 -5.38
CA ILE A 327 -1.44 10.31 -5.28
C ILE A 327 -1.29 11.04 -6.63
N ALA A 328 -1.29 10.31 -7.75
CA ALA A 328 -1.27 10.92 -9.08
C ALA A 328 -2.52 11.77 -9.34
N GLU A 329 -3.70 11.30 -8.93
CA GLU A 329 -4.95 12.07 -8.98
C GLU A 329 -4.86 13.36 -8.13
N CYS A 330 -4.23 13.31 -6.95
CA CYS A 330 -4.01 14.51 -6.14
C CYS A 330 -3.15 15.54 -6.88
N LEU A 331 -2.09 15.13 -7.56
CA LEU A 331 -1.25 16.04 -8.35
C LEU A 331 -2.06 16.73 -9.46
N VAL A 332 -2.89 15.98 -10.17
CA VAL A 332 -3.73 16.46 -11.28
C VAL A 332 -4.85 17.36 -10.77
N ASN A 333 -5.64 16.88 -9.81
CA ASN A 333 -6.83 17.59 -9.31
C ASN A 333 -6.49 18.90 -8.60
N ARG A 334 -5.33 18.93 -7.92
CA ARG A 334 -4.79 20.14 -7.27
C ARG A 334 -3.99 21.03 -8.23
N LYS A 335 -3.88 20.65 -9.52
CA LYS A 335 -3.14 21.40 -10.55
C LYS A 335 -1.67 21.65 -10.16
N LEU A 336 -1.05 20.70 -9.49
CA LEU A 336 0.35 20.80 -9.04
C LEU A 336 1.34 20.47 -10.16
N ILE A 337 0.87 19.79 -11.19
CA ILE A 337 1.62 19.45 -12.41
C ILE A 337 0.80 19.85 -13.66
N GLN A 338 1.50 20.07 -14.75
CA GLN A 338 0.91 20.29 -16.06
C GLN A 338 1.44 19.27 -17.05
N ALA A 339 0.58 18.80 -17.94
CA ALA A 339 1.00 17.90 -19.01
C ALA A 339 2.04 18.59 -19.92
N LYS A 340 3.14 17.90 -20.17
CA LYS A 340 4.18 18.41 -21.07
C LYS A 340 3.64 18.58 -22.49
N ARG A 341 4.05 19.67 -23.17
CA ARG A 341 3.73 19.84 -24.60
C ARG A 341 4.52 18.81 -25.39
N ARG A 342 3.83 17.93 -26.10
CA ARG A 342 4.42 16.95 -27.02
C ARG A 342 4.26 17.47 -28.43
N ALA A 343 5.30 17.30 -29.27
CA ALA A 343 5.17 17.56 -30.70
C ALA A 343 4.14 16.56 -31.28
N ALA A 344 3.22 17.08 -32.08
CA ALA A 344 2.19 16.30 -32.75
C ALA A 344 2.80 15.35 -33.80
#